data_c6a195ea3e1f2839bd8f23239153c427
#
_entry.id   c6a195ea3e1f2839bd8f23239153c427
#
_cell.length_a   1.000
_cell.length_b   1.000
_cell.length_c   1.000
_cell.angle_alpha   90.00
_cell.angle_beta   90.00
_cell.angle_gamma   90.00
#
_symmetry.space_group_name_H-M   'P 1'
#
loop_
_entity.id
_entity.type
_entity.pdbx_description
1 polymer ?
#
loop_
_entity_poly.entity_id
_entity_poly.type
_entity_poly.pdbx_seq_one_letter_code
_entity_poly.pdbx_strand_id
1 'polypeptide(L)'
;VFAGFRGLLDKQVPIERQQQALVRLKKYTGQAEGYEPLTELAKLRLTERSEIPGLIKPFAGEVQQDLERSPIMIEGLQGVFEATELEGYQEDLDLLKVQLTAYNSWVEETILPNTRYSAALPRELYELQLKNYGVDDSPEALIRTGQVGFMNIRNEMMALAPLVAQQKSYDTSDYREVIKRLKTEQVHGDELMASYRETMRELDFIIGREGLVSLPDEPARVRMATAAETAQQPAAHIDIPRLVCNTGEFPEFIVPKI
;
A
#
# COMPACT_ATOMS: atom_id res chain seq x y z
N VAL A 1 7.18 -5.28 -8.98
CA VAL A 1 7.29 -6.74 -9.23
C VAL A 1 6.21 -7.48 -8.45
N PHE A 2 6.23 -7.46 -7.10
CA PHE A 2 5.31 -8.20 -6.22
C PHE A 2 3.83 -7.98 -6.60
N ALA A 3 3.34 -6.73 -6.60
CA ALA A 3 1.95 -6.42 -6.93
C ALA A 3 1.50 -6.97 -8.30
N GLY A 4 2.41 -6.93 -9.29
CA GLY A 4 2.11 -7.42 -10.63
C GLY A 4 1.95 -8.93 -10.74
N PHE A 5 2.72 -9.70 -9.94
CA PHE A 5 2.52 -11.15 -9.83
C PHE A 5 1.32 -11.48 -8.96
N ARG A 6 1.14 -10.81 -7.82
CA ARG A 6 -0.02 -10.99 -6.95
C ARG A 6 -1.34 -10.83 -7.73
N GLY A 7 -1.47 -9.74 -8.50
CA GLY A 7 -2.69 -9.51 -9.27
C GLY A 7 -2.89 -10.46 -10.47
N LEU A 8 -1.81 -10.99 -11.05
CA LEU A 8 -1.91 -11.96 -12.14
C LEU A 8 -2.18 -13.38 -11.64
N LEU A 9 -1.67 -13.73 -10.46
CA LEU A 9 -1.77 -15.03 -9.82
C LEU A 9 -2.87 -15.09 -8.76
N ASP A 10 -3.73 -14.07 -8.68
CA ASP A 10 -4.90 -14.11 -7.85
C ASP A 10 -5.77 -15.30 -8.24
N LYS A 11 -6.28 -16.04 -7.24
CA LYS A 11 -7.12 -17.24 -7.45
C LYS A 11 -8.44 -16.97 -8.17
N GLN A 12 -8.86 -15.71 -8.28
CA GLN A 12 -10.00 -15.32 -9.08
C GLN A 12 -9.66 -15.17 -10.58
N VAL A 13 -8.37 -15.18 -10.94
CA VAL A 13 -7.91 -15.09 -12.33
C VAL A 13 -7.92 -16.48 -12.95
N PRO A 14 -8.50 -16.67 -14.17
CA PRO A 14 -8.49 -17.94 -14.86
C PRO A 14 -7.07 -18.51 -15.05
N ILE A 15 -6.93 -19.85 -14.94
CA ILE A 15 -5.62 -20.53 -14.99
C ILE A 15 -4.84 -20.24 -16.28
N GLU A 16 -5.53 -20.16 -17.42
CA GLU A 16 -4.92 -19.85 -18.71
C GLU A 16 -4.24 -18.49 -18.71
N ARG A 17 -4.78 -17.58 -17.93
CA ARG A 17 -4.20 -16.24 -17.74
C ARG A 17 -3.10 -16.25 -16.69
N GLN A 18 -3.24 -17.02 -15.61
CA GLN A 18 -2.18 -17.19 -14.61
C GLN A 18 -0.90 -17.77 -15.25
N GLN A 19 -1.02 -18.65 -16.26
CA GLN A 19 0.11 -19.19 -17.03
C GLN A 19 1.00 -18.09 -17.66
N GLN A 20 0.44 -16.91 -17.93
CA GLN A 20 1.23 -15.77 -18.42
C GLN A 20 2.24 -15.25 -17.38
N ALA A 21 2.11 -15.64 -16.11
CA ALA A 21 3.11 -15.31 -15.09
C ALA A 21 4.45 -16.01 -15.37
N LEU A 22 4.44 -17.24 -15.90
CA LEU A 22 5.67 -17.94 -16.30
C LEU A 22 6.41 -17.21 -17.42
N VAL A 23 5.66 -16.73 -18.40
CA VAL A 23 6.22 -15.92 -19.49
C VAL A 23 6.77 -14.60 -18.99
N ARG A 24 6.03 -13.93 -18.09
CA ARG A 24 6.46 -12.68 -17.44
C ARG A 24 7.72 -12.89 -16.59
N LEU A 25 7.78 -14.00 -15.87
CA LEU A 25 8.90 -14.34 -15.02
C LEU A 25 10.19 -14.49 -15.85
N LYS A 26 10.14 -15.23 -16.96
CA LYS A 26 11.26 -15.35 -17.90
C LYS A 26 11.69 -14.03 -18.51
N LYS A 27 10.74 -13.15 -18.82
CA LYS A 27 11.06 -11.80 -19.31
C LYS A 27 11.74 -10.95 -18.23
N TYR A 28 11.29 -11.03 -16.99
CA TYR A 28 11.84 -10.25 -15.88
C TYR A 28 13.25 -10.71 -15.49
N THR A 29 13.53 -12.01 -15.61
CA THR A 29 14.84 -12.58 -15.33
C THR A 29 15.82 -12.44 -16.50
N GLY A 30 15.35 -12.02 -17.69
CA GLY A 30 16.17 -11.98 -18.89
C GLY A 30 16.37 -13.34 -19.57
N GLN A 31 15.64 -14.38 -19.16
CA GLN A 31 15.72 -15.73 -19.77
C GLN A 31 14.90 -15.83 -21.08
N ALA A 32 14.02 -14.88 -21.34
CA ALA A 32 13.30 -14.83 -22.62
C ALA A 32 14.15 -14.14 -23.69
N GLU A 33 14.14 -14.68 -24.92
CA GLU A 33 14.88 -14.10 -26.03
C GLU A 33 14.49 -12.64 -26.28
N GLY A 34 15.49 -11.76 -26.43
CA GLY A 34 15.31 -10.33 -26.64
C GLY A 34 14.98 -9.51 -25.38
N TYR A 35 15.05 -10.11 -24.21
CA TYR A 35 14.81 -9.42 -22.93
C TYR A 35 16.08 -9.42 -22.07
N GLU A 36 16.34 -8.27 -21.47
CA GLU A 36 17.36 -8.11 -20.40
C GLU A 36 16.66 -8.20 -19.04
N PRO A 37 17.43 -8.56 -17.97
CA PRO A 37 16.89 -8.56 -16.62
C PRO A 37 16.27 -7.21 -16.25
N LEU A 38 15.07 -7.23 -15.66
CA LEU A 38 14.37 -6.02 -15.24
C LEU A 38 15.21 -5.15 -14.29
N THR A 39 16.00 -5.78 -13.44
CA THR A 39 16.90 -5.10 -12.49
C THR A 39 18.02 -4.34 -13.19
N GLU A 40 18.58 -4.86 -14.27
CA GLU A 40 19.62 -4.17 -15.06
C GLU A 40 19.02 -2.97 -15.82
N LEU A 41 17.83 -3.13 -16.40
CA LEU A 41 17.12 -2.01 -17.00
C LEU A 41 16.79 -0.92 -15.98
N ALA A 42 16.41 -1.30 -14.74
CA ALA A 42 16.16 -0.34 -13.68
C ALA A 42 17.44 0.41 -13.24
N LYS A 43 18.56 -0.28 -13.10
CA LYS A 43 19.88 0.33 -12.81
C LYS A 43 20.26 1.32 -13.89
N LEU A 44 20.20 0.91 -15.16
CA LEU A 44 20.51 1.77 -16.31
C LEU A 44 19.66 3.05 -16.27
N ARG A 45 18.33 2.90 -16.06
CA ARG A 45 17.40 4.03 -16.02
C ARG A 45 17.67 5.00 -14.89
N LEU A 46 18.01 4.50 -13.70
CA LEU A 46 18.37 5.33 -12.56
C LEU A 46 19.69 6.06 -12.78
N THR A 47 20.69 5.39 -13.36
CA THR A 47 21.99 5.99 -13.69
C THR A 47 21.84 7.12 -14.71
N GLU A 48 21.15 6.88 -15.83
CA GLU A 48 20.86 7.91 -16.86
C GLU A 48 20.17 9.14 -16.25
N ARG A 49 19.18 8.92 -15.37
CA ARG A 49 18.46 10.02 -14.73
C ARG A 49 19.29 10.78 -13.70
N SER A 50 20.20 10.11 -13.00
CA SER A 50 21.08 10.75 -12.02
C SER A 50 22.05 11.74 -12.64
N GLU A 51 22.36 11.59 -13.92
CA GLU A 51 23.26 12.44 -14.70
C GLU A 51 22.57 13.70 -15.28
N ILE A 52 21.21 13.76 -15.22
CA ILE A 52 20.47 14.91 -15.77
C ILE A 52 20.56 16.08 -14.78
N PRO A 53 21.16 17.22 -15.19
CA PRO A 53 21.26 18.39 -14.32
C PRO A 53 19.88 18.94 -13.92
N GLY A 54 19.72 19.30 -12.64
CA GLY A 54 18.49 19.89 -12.14
C GLY A 54 17.38 18.93 -11.76
N LEU A 55 17.54 17.63 -11.99
CA LEU A 55 16.59 16.64 -11.47
C LEU A 55 16.72 16.53 -9.94
N ILE A 56 15.56 16.45 -9.28
CA ILE A 56 15.48 16.30 -7.83
C ILE A 56 15.88 14.86 -7.49
N LYS A 57 16.84 14.76 -6.59
CA LYS A 57 17.27 13.46 -6.05
C LYS A 57 16.16 12.81 -5.23
N PRO A 58 16.10 11.48 -5.17
CA PRO A 58 15.15 10.78 -4.33
C PRO A 58 15.33 11.16 -2.84
N PHE A 59 14.27 11.06 -2.06
CA PHE A 59 14.30 11.33 -0.62
C PHE A 59 14.87 10.10 0.12
N ALA A 60 15.84 10.33 0.99
CA ALA A 60 16.52 9.26 1.74
C ALA A 60 15.55 8.37 2.53
N GLY A 61 14.55 8.99 3.18
CA GLY A 61 13.58 8.25 3.98
C GLY A 61 12.69 7.30 3.17
N GLU A 62 12.33 7.66 1.93
CA GLU A 62 11.59 6.76 1.03
C GLU A 62 12.47 5.59 0.58
N VAL A 63 13.71 5.88 0.15
CA VAL A 63 14.64 4.83 -0.30
C VAL A 63 14.93 3.85 0.83
N GLN A 64 15.17 4.32 2.06
CA GLN A 64 15.38 3.47 3.23
C GLN A 64 14.17 2.60 3.54
N GLN A 65 12.97 3.18 3.53
CA GLN A 65 11.73 2.46 3.78
C GLN A 65 11.48 1.38 2.72
N ASP A 66 11.78 1.67 1.44
CA ASP A 66 11.66 0.70 0.36
C ASP A 66 12.67 -0.45 0.51
N LEU A 67 13.91 -0.15 0.90
CA LEU A 67 14.93 -1.18 1.19
C LEU A 67 14.53 -2.05 2.39
N GLU A 68 13.94 -1.48 3.45
CA GLU A 68 13.45 -2.23 4.61
C GLU A 68 12.28 -3.18 4.27
N ARG A 69 11.39 -2.77 3.37
CA ARG A 69 10.21 -3.55 2.95
C ARG A 69 10.50 -4.57 1.87
N SER A 70 11.49 -4.30 1.03
CA SER A 70 11.80 -5.11 -0.15
C SER A 70 12.06 -6.59 0.16
N PRO A 71 12.83 -6.98 1.20
CA PRO A 71 13.05 -8.39 1.53
C PRO A 71 11.74 -9.15 1.81
N ILE A 72 10.80 -8.52 2.50
CA ILE A 72 9.49 -9.13 2.82
C ILE A 72 8.68 -9.36 1.54
N MET A 73 8.73 -8.41 0.59
CA MET A 73 8.03 -8.54 -0.69
C MET A 73 8.71 -9.55 -1.62
N ILE A 74 10.05 -9.66 -1.60
CA ILE A 74 10.80 -10.65 -2.36
C ILE A 74 10.46 -12.06 -1.86
N GLU A 75 10.46 -12.26 -0.55
CA GLU A 75 10.07 -13.54 0.04
C GLU A 75 8.60 -13.85 -0.21
N GLY A 76 7.73 -12.86 -0.15
CA GLY A 76 6.31 -12.99 -0.45
C GLY A 76 6.00 -13.45 -1.87
N LEU A 77 6.92 -13.27 -2.84
CA LEU A 77 6.76 -13.82 -4.19
C LEU A 77 6.64 -15.34 -4.18
N GLN A 78 7.39 -16.04 -3.32
CA GLN A 78 7.32 -17.48 -3.17
C GLN A 78 5.88 -17.90 -2.84
N GLY A 79 5.29 -17.31 -1.79
CA GLY A 79 3.92 -17.64 -1.36
C GLY A 79 2.85 -17.34 -2.42
N VAL A 80 3.07 -16.32 -3.27
CA VAL A 80 2.15 -15.99 -4.38
C VAL A 80 2.15 -17.10 -5.43
N PHE A 81 3.31 -17.66 -5.78
CA PHE A 81 3.38 -18.77 -6.74
C PHE A 81 2.92 -20.10 -6.12
N GLU A 82 3.28 -20.40 -4.87
CA GLU A 82 2.85 -21.59 -4.16
C GLU A 82 1.33 -21.70 -3.96
N ALA A 83 0.64 -20.56 -3.95
CA ALA A 83 -0.82 -20.51 -3.84
C ALA A 83 -1.54 -20.88 -5.16
N THR A 84 -0.81 -21.18 -6.23
CA THR A 84 -1.32 -21.54 -7.56
C THR A 84 -1.08 -23.02 -7.89
N GLU A 85 -1.72 -23.51 -8.95
CA GLU A 85 -1.47 -24.83 -9.53
C GLU A 85 -0.38 -24.80 -10.62
N LEU A 86 0.37 -23.70 -10.74
CA LEU A 86 1.43 -23.56 -11.75
C LEU A 86 2.65 -24.38 -11.37
N GLU A 87 3.25 -25.02 -12.37
CA GLU A 87 4.50 -25.76 -12.23
C GLU A 87 5.61 -25.12 -13.07
N GLY A 88 6.87 -25.46 -12.78
CA GLY A 88 8.02 -25.04 -13.57
C GLY A 88 8.45 -23.58 -13.41
N TYR A 89 8.02 -22.91 -12.33
CA TYR A 89 8.39 -21.53 -12.03
C TYR A 89 9.62 -21.39 -11.14
N GLN A 90 9.99 -22.44 -10.42
CA GLN A 90 10.91 -22.34 -9.28
C GLN A 90 12.28 -21.80 -9.67
N GLU A 91 12.89 -22.32 -10.72
CA GLU A 91 14.22 -21.89 -11.17
C GLU A 91 14.26 -20.41 -11.56
N ASP A 92 13.29 -19.96 -12.36
CA ASP A 92 13.17 -18.55 -12.77
C ASP A 92 12.81 -17.64 -11.59
N LEU A 93 11.99 -18.14 -10.64
CA LEU A 93 11.63 -17.38 -9.43
C LEU A 93 12.85 -17.20 -8.51
N ASP A 94 13.65 -18.23 -8.30
CA ASP A 94 14.87 -18.16 -7.50
C ASP A 94 15.88 -17.19 -8.14
N LEU A 95 16.02 -17.24 -9.46
CA LEU A 95 16.84 -16.28 -10.20
C LEU A 95 16.33 -14.84 -10.00
N LEU A 96 15.03 -14.61 -10.11
CA LEU A 96 14.43 -13.28 -9.87
C LEU A 96 14.70 -12.78 -8.45
N LYS A 97 14.55 -13.64 -7.44
CA LYS A 97 14.83 -13.31 -6.03
C LYS A 97 16.29 -12.89 -5.84
N VAL A 98 17.23 -13.61 -6.44
CA VAL A 98 18.67 -13.26 -6.43
C VAL A 98 18.92 -11.91 -7.09
N GLN A 99 18.36 -11.68 -8.27
CA GLN A 99 18.50 -10.40 -9.00
C GLN A 99 17.92 -9.21 -8.23
N LEU A 100 16.76 -9.36 -7.60
CA LEU A 100 16.13 -8.32 -6.78
C LEU A 100 16.95 -8.03 -5.52
N THR A 101 17.50 -9.05 -4.88
CA THR A 101 18.40 -8.88 -3.72
C THR A 101 19.67 -8.12 -4.10
N ALA A 102 20.29 -8.49 -5.22
CA ALA A 102 21.47 -7.79 -5.74
C ALA A 102 21.14 -6.34 -6.16
N TYR A 103 19.94 -6.09 -6.67
CA TYR A 103 19.46 -4.75 -6.98
C TYR A 103 19.32 -3.90 -5.70
N ASN A 104 18.77 -4.45 -4.61
CA ASN A 104 18.66 -3.75 -3.33
C ASN A 104 20.04 -3.35 -2.80
N SER A 105 21.03 -4.25 -2.84
CA SER A 105 22.41 -3.93 -2.43
C SER A 105 23.01 -2.80 -3.28
N TRP A 106 22.77 -2.84 -4.59
CA TRP A 106 23.20 -1.75 -5.48
C TRP A 106 22.52 -0.41 -5.15
N VAL A 107 21.22 -0.41 -4.84
CA VAL A 107 20.50 0.80 -4.42
C VAL A 107 21.07 1.35 -3.12
N GLU A 108 21.37 0.48 -2.15
CA GLU A 108 21.97 0.86 -0.88
C GLU A 108 23.37 1.48 -1.07
N GLU A 109 24.20 0.88 -1.91
CA GLU A 109 25.58 1.31 -2.14
C GLU A 109 25.68 2.53 -3.06
N THR A 110 24.79 2.65 -4.07
CA THR A 110 24.93 3.63 -5.16
C THR A 110 23.92 4.78 -5.05
N ILE A 111 22.68 4.48 -4.76
CA ILE A 111 21.60 5.49 -4.78
C ILE A 111 21.48 6.19 -3.43
N LEU A 112 21.41 5.42 -2.34
CA LEU A 112 21.19 5.94 -0.99
C LEU A 112 22.21 7.04 -0.58
N PRO A 113 23.52 6.92 -0.85
CA PRO A 113 24.48 7.98 -0.54
C PRO A 113 24.27 9.27 -1.33
N ASN A 114 23.56 9.20 -2.45
CA ASN A 114 23.27 10.32 -3.35
C ASN A 114 21.86 10.90 -3.22
N THR A 115 21.16 10.58 -2.15
CA THR A 115 19.79 11.05 -1.87
C THR A 115 19.78 12.44 -1.22
N ARG A 116 18.59 13.07 -1.19
CA ARG A 116 18.33 14.27 -0.39
C ARG A 116 17.75 13.88 0.97
N TYR A 117 18.08 14.65 2.00
CA TYR A 117 17.61 14.38 3.38
C TYR A 117 16.32 15.14 3.73
N SER A 118 15.95 16.16 2.98
CA SER A 118 14.70 16.89 3.18
C SER A 118 13.58 16.27 2.36
N ALA A 119 12.44 15.95 2.99
CA ALA A 119 11.25 15.51 2.29
C ALA A 119 10.59 16.65 1.48
N ALA A 120 10.87 17.92 1.84
CA ALA A 120 10.27 19.06 1.16
C ALA A 120 10.64 19.11 -0.32
N LEU A 121 9.65 19.33 -1.17
CA LEU A 121 9.85 19.61 -2.59
C LEU A 121 10.19 21.09 -2.79
N PRO A 122 10.90 21.46 -3.87
CA PRO A 122 10.97 22.83 -4.32
C PRO A 122 9.56 23.42 -4.48
N ARG A 123 9.43 24.72 -4.15
CA ARG A 123 8.14 25.41 -4.12
C ARG A 123 7.38 25.28 -5.45
N GLU A 124 8.05 25.51 -6.55
CA GLU A 124 7.44 25.49 -7.88
C GLU A 124 6.88 24.10 -8.24
N LEU A 125 7.58 23.05 -7.81
CA LEU A 125 7.14 21.68 -8.03
C LEU A 125 5.95 21.32 -7.13
N TYR A 126 5.96 21.77 -5.88
CA TYR A 126 4.85 21.58 -4.96
C TYR A 126 3.59 22.30 -5.45
N GLU A 127 3.70 23.56 -5.90
CA GLU A 127 2.59 24.33 -6.47
C GLU A 127 2.04 23.67 -7.76
N LEU A 128 2.92 23.11 -8.59
CA LEU A 128 2.48 22.34 -9.76
C LEU A 128 1.69 21.09 -9.36
N GLN A 129 2.14 20.38 -8.32
CA GLN A 129 1.38 19.23 -7.81
C GLN A 129 0.01 19.65 -7.26
N LEU A 130 -0.08 20.74 -6.50
CA LEU A 130 -1.37 21.25 -6.03
C LEU A 130 -2.33 21.50 -7.19
N LYS A 131 -1.88 22.16 -8.25
CA LYS A 131 -2.68 22.39 -9.46
C LYS A 131 -3.13 21.08 -10.12
N ASN A 132 -2.27 20.07 -10.17
CA ASN A 132 -2.63 18.75 -10.71
C ASN A 132 -3.73 18.04 -9.89
N TYR A 133 -3.83 18.36 -8.59
CA TYR A 133 -4.91 17.90 -7.71
C TYR A 133 -6.14 18.82 -7.72
N GLY A 134 -6.16 19.87 -8.55
CA GLY A 134 -7.26 20.84 -8.60
C GLY A 134 -7.29 21.79 -7.41
N VAL A 135 -6.15 22.01 -6.74
CA VAL A 135 -6.02 22.91 -5.59
C VAL A 135 -5.38 24.22 -6.06
N ASP A 136 -6.16 25.31 -6.03
CA ASP A 136 -5.71 26.65 -6.46
C ASP A 136 -5.13 27.50 -5.32
N ASP A 137 -5.28 27.05 -4.07
CA ASP A 137 -4.75 27.73 -2.90
C ASP A 137 -3.22 27.72 -2.86
N SER A 138 -2.63 28.80 -2.36
CA SER A 138 -1.19 28.87 -2.11
C SER A 138 -0.79 27.94 -0.95
N PRO A 139 0.46 27.43 -0.90
CA PRO A 139 0.96 26.63 0.22
C PRO A 139 0.75 27.32 1.58
N GLU A 140 0.93 28.65 1.65
CA GLU A 140 0.73 29.44 2.87
C GLU A 140 -0.76 29.49 3.29
N ALA A 141 -1.67 29.55 2.32
CA ALA A 141 -3.11 29.49 2.61
C ALA A 141 -3.48 28.12 3.17
N LEU A 142 -2.97 27.03 2.58
CA LEU A 142 -3.17 25.66 3.07
C LEU A 142 -2.60 25.46 4.47
N ILE A 143 -1.41 26.01 4.76
CA ILE A 143 -0.82 25.95 6.11
C ILE A 143 -1.75 26.63 7.12
N ARG A 144 -2.25 27.83 6.82
CA ARG A 144 -3.19 28.54 7.71
C ARG A 144 -4.48 27.76 7.93
N THR A 145 -5.06 27.23 6.86
CA THR A 145 -6.26 26.36 6.94
C THR A 145 -6.00 25.14 7.79
N GLY A 146 -4.87 24.46 7.58
CA GLY A 146 -4.44 23.32 8.37
C GLY A 146 -4.24 23.65 9.86
N GLN A 147 -3.64 24.81 10.17
CA GLN A 147 -3.47 25.26 11.57
C GLN A 147 -4.80 25.53 12.26
N VAL A 148 -5.75 26.18 11.58
CA VAL A 148 -7.10 26.42 12.11
C VAL A 148 -7.83 25.10 12.32
N GLY A 149 -7.79 24.20 11.32
CA GLY A 149 -8.39 22.86 11.42
C GLY A 149 -7.81 22.05 12.58
N PHE A 150 -6.49 22.05 12.74
CA PHE A 150 -5.82 21.39 13.86
C PHE A 150 -6.28 21.95 15.23
N MET A 151 -6.37 23.26 15.37
CA MET A 151 -6.82 23.90 16.61
C MET A 151 -8.27 23.55 16.93
N ASN A 152 -9.16 23.54 15.93
CA ASN A 152 -10.56 23.15 16.11
C ASN A 152 -10.69 21.70 16.57
N ILE A 153 -10.07 20.76 15.86
CA ILE A 153 -10.10 19.32 16.21
C ILE A 153 -9.50 19.11 17.60
N ARG A 154 -8.38 19.77 17.92
CA ARG A 154 -7.79 19.68 19.26
C ARG A 154 -8.74 20.16 20.35
N ASN A 155 -9.44 21.30 20.14
CA ASN A 155 -10.41 21.82 21.08
C ASN A 155 -11.59 20.86 21.28
N GLU A 156 -12.08 20.26 20.20
CA GLU A 156 -13.13 19.24 20.26
C GLU A 156 -12.66 18.00 21.05
N MET A 157 -11.45 17.51 20.80
CA MET A 157 -10.85 16.41 21.58
C MET A 157 -10.74 16.76 23.07
N MET A 158 -10.33 17.99 23.42
CA MET A 158 -10.24 18.45 24.79
C MET A 158 -11.61 18.54 25.45
N ALA A 159 -12.67 18.88 24.72
CA ALA A 159 -14.03 18.91 25.23
C ALA A 159 -14.64 17.51 25.42
N LEU A 160 -14.33 16.58 24.51
CA LEU A 160 -14.85 15.21 24.55
C LEU A 160 -14.13 14.31 25.55
N ALA A 161 -12.83 14.50 25.78
CA ALA A 161 -12.03 13.63 26.61
C ALA A 161 -12.56 13.43 28.05
N PRO A 162 -13.01 14.49 28.77
CA PRO A 162 -13.61 14.31 30.10
C PRO A 162 -14.90 13.44 30.06
N LEU A 163 -15.72 13.58 29.02
CA LEU A 163 -16.96 12.80 28.87
C LEU A 163 -16.66 11.33 28.62
N VAL A 164 -15.71 11.04 27.73
CA VAL A 164 -15.25 9.67 27.48
C VAL A 164 -14.61 9.08 28.73
N ALA A 165 -13.75 9.83 29.39
CA ALA A 165 -13.11 9.39 30.64
C ALA A 165 -14.14 9.04 31.73
N GLN A 166 -15.18 9.87 31.89
CA GLN A 166 -16.27 9.59 32.83
C GLN A 166 -17.03 8.30 32.45
N GLN A 167 -17.40 8.15 31.17
CA GLN A 167 -18.10 6.96 30.69
C GLN A 167 -17.30 5.68 30.86
N LYS A 168 -15.98 5.75 30.64
CA LYS A 168 -15.05 4.62 30.73
C LYS A 168 -14.44 4.43 32.13
N SER A 169 -14.76 5.29 33.08
CA SER A 169 -14.17 5.30 34.43
C SER A 169 -12.64 5.43 34.42
N TYR A 170 -12.11 6.26 33.52
CA TYR A 170 -10.68 6.58 33.51
C TYR A 170 -10.37 7.66 34.56
N ASP A 171 -9.19 7.60 35.15
CA ASP A 171 -8.66 8.54 36.15
C ASP A 171 -7.97 9.78 35.56
N THR A 172 -8.18 10.04 34.27
CA THR A 172 -7.61 11.15 33.52
C THR A 172 -8.65 11.81 32.61
N SER A 173 -8.49 13.11 32.39
CA SER A 173 -9.26 13.87 31.38
C SER A 173 -8.35 14.44 30.28
N ASP A 174 -7.06 14.18 30.32
CA ASP A 174 -6.16 14.57 29.22
C ASP A 174 -6.46 13.73 27.97
N TYR A 175 -6.78 14.40 26.87
CA TYR A 175 -7.20 13.73 25.63
C TYR A 175 -6.15 12.75 25.10
N ARG A 176 -4.84 13.01 25.30
CA ARG A 176 -3.78 12.12 24.83
C ARG A 176 -3.76 10.81 25.62
N GLU A 177 -3.93 10.91 26.95
CA GLU A 177 -4.00 9.73 27.81
C GLU A 177 -5.29 8.94 27.59
N VAL A 178 -6.43 9.64 27.36
CA VAL A 178 -7.70 8.99 27.00
C VAL A 178 -7.54 8.22 25.69
N ILE A 179 -6.93 8.81 24.63
CA ILE A 179 -6.67 8.12 23.36
C ILE A 179 -5.74 6.91 23.56
N LYS A 180 -4.68 7.01 24.37
CA LYS A 180 -3.80 5.88 24.66
C LYS A 180 -4.55 4.72 25.29
N ARG A 181 -5.43 4.99 26.23
CA ARG A 181 -6.26 3.96 26.89
C ARG A 181 -7.26 3.34 25.92
N LEU A 182 -7.95 4.14 25.12
CA LEU A 182 -8.85 3.63 24.06
C LEU A 182 -8.11 2.71 23.09
N LYS A 183 -6.85 3.02 22.74
CA LYS A 183 -6.04 2.15 21.89
C LYS A 183 -5.72 0.79 22.51
N THR A 184 -5.73 0.65 23.83
CA THR A 184 -5.57 -0.66 24.49
C THR A 184 -6.84 -1.52 24.44
N GLU A 185 -7.98 -0.93 24.11
CA GLU A 185 -9.26 -1.62 23.94
C GLU A 185 -9.53 -2.04 22.50
N GLN A 186 -8.53 -1.94 21.61
CA GLN A 186 -8.67 -2.32 20.22
C GLN A 186 -8.90 -3.83 20.08
N VAL A 187 -9.75 -4.19 19.13
CA VAL A 187 -10.00 -5.59 18.78
C VAL A 187 -8.83 -6.12 17.96
N HIS A 188 -8.36 -7.34 18.29
CA HIS A 188 -7.20 -7.97 17.66
C HIS A 188 -7.50 -9.39 17.19
N GLY A 189 -6.65 -9.91 16.29
CA GLY A 189 -6.71 -11.31 15.84
C GLY A 189 -8.02 -11.68 15.15
N ASP A 190 -8.58 -12.84 15.50
CA ASP A 190 -9.79 -13.38 14.85
C ASP A 190 -11.04 -12.51 15.10
N GLU A 191 -11.11 -11.85 16.27
CA GLU A 191 -12.21 -10.93 16.59
C GLU A 191 -12.22 -9.70 15.67
N LEU A 192 -11.04 -9.25 15.23
CA LEU A 192 -10.92 -8.14 14.29
C LEU A 192 -11.62 -8.47 12.97
N MET A 193 -11.41 -9.67 12.44
CA MET A 193 -12.05 -10.12 11.19
C MET A 193 -13.56 -10.27 11.33
N ALA A 194 -14.03 -10.75 12.49
CA ALA A 194 -15.45 -10.84 12.79
C ALA A 194 -16.09 -9.45 12.85
N SER A 195 -15.43 -8.49 13.51
CA SER A 195 -15.88 -7.10 13.59
C SER A 195 -15.97 -6.43 12.21
N TYR A 196 -14.97 -6.59 11.35
CA TYR A 196 -15.02 -6.04 9.98
C TYR A 196 -16.18 -6.63 9.16
N ARG A 197 -16.41 -7.95 9.24
CA ARG A 197 -17.53 -8.59 8.53
C ARG A 197 -18.89 -8.13 9.04
N GLU A 198 -19.02 -7.91 10.34
CA GLU A 198 -20.26 -7.38 10.92
C GLU A 198 -20.51 -5.95 10.47
N THR A 199 -19.52 -5.08 10.58
CA THR A 199 -19.59 -3.68 10.11
C THR A 199 -19.95 -3.61 8.62
N MET A 200 -19.35 -4.46 7.78
CA MET A 200 -19.69 -4.51 6.35
C MET A 200 -21.17 -4.85 6.12
N ARG A 201 -21.69 -5.87 6.84
CA ARG A 201 -23.11 -6.25 6.75
C ARG A 201 -24.06 -5.12 7.21
N GLU A 202 -23.68 -4.44 8.27
CA GLU A 202 -24.43 -3.30 8.78
C GLU A 202 -24.46 -2.14 7.76
N LEU A 203 -23.33 -1.84 7.14
CA LEU A 203 -23.21 -0.82 6.09
C LEU A 203 -24.07 -1.19 4.86
N ASP A 204 -23.98 -2.42 4.38
CA ASP A 204 -24.79 -2.91 3.27
C ASP A 204 -26.31 -2.79 3.57
N PHE A 205 -26.71 -3.13 4.79
CA PHE A 205 -28.08 -2.98 5.25
C PHE A 205 -28.53 -1.50 5.28
N ILE A 206 -27.69 -0.60 5.81
CA ILE A 206 -27.99 0.84 5.85
C ILE A 206 -28.10 1.41 4.44
N ILE A 207 -27.14 1.10 3.56
CA ILE A 207 -27.13 1.58 2.18
C ILE A 207 -28.39 1.13 1.44
N GLY A 208 -28.75 -0.15 1.58
CA GLY A 208 -29.97 -0.69 0.97
C GLY A 208 -31.24 -0.07 1.52
N ARG A 209 -31.35 0.10 2.84
CA ARG A 209 -32.51 0.70 3.51
C ARG A 209 -32.71 2.18 3.11
N GLU A 210 -31.64 2.96 3.08
CA GLU A 210 -31.67 4.39 2.77
C GLU A 210 -31.65 4.68 1.26
N GLY A 211 -31.41 3.68 0.42
CA GLY A 211 -31.35 3.85 -1.04
C GLY A 211 -30.23 4.80 -1.50
N LEU A 212 -29.10 4.83 -0.77
CA LEU A 212 -28.01 5.79 -1.02
C LEU A 212 -27.35 5.57 -2.36
N VAL A 213 -27.05 4.31 -2.69
CA VAL A 213 -26.47 3.87 -3.96
C VAL A 213 -26.93 2.44 -4.26
N SER A 214 -26.87 2.03 -5.52
CA SER A 214 -27.06 0.63 -5.89
C SER A 214 -25.80 -0.15 -5.60
N LEU A 215 -25.89 -1.17 -4.77
CA LEU A 215 -24.78 -2.10 -4.53
C LEU A 215 -24.72 -3.13 -5.66
N PRO A 216 -23.51 -3.62 -6.02
CA PRO A 216 -23.37 -4.76 -6.93
C PRO A 216 -23.92 -6.03 -6.28
N ASP A 217 -24.33 -7.00 -7.10
CA ASP A 217 -24.85 -8.28 -6.62
C ASP A 217 -23.81 -9.12 -5.86
N GLU A 218 -22.53 -8.94 -6.18
CA GLU A 218 -21.41 -9.59 -5.51
C GLU A 218 -20.88 -8.71 -4.37
N PRO A 219 -21.10 -9.12 -3.10
CA PRO A 219 -20.61 -8.35 -1.95
C PRO A 219 -19.09 -8.43 -1.83
N ALA A 220 -18.48 -7.39 -1.25
CA ALA A 220 -17.06 -7.40 -0.93
C ALA A 220 -16.73 -8.50 0.10
N ARG A 221 -15.66 -9.25 -0.13
CA ARG A 221 -15.16 -10.27 0.80
C ARG A 221 -14.08 -9.66 1.68
N VAL A 222 -14.15 -9.96 2.97
CA VAL A 222 -13.15 -9.47 3.96
C VAL A 222 -12.13 -10.58 4.21
N ARG A 223 -10.85 -10.26 4.03
CA ARG A 223 -9.74 -11.17 4.33
C ARG A 223 -8.56 -10.45 5.00
N MET A 224 -7.73 -11.24 5.67
CA MET A 224 -6.45 -10.78 6.19
C MET A 224 -5.41 -10.66 5.07
N ALA A 225 -4.59 -9.63 5.12
CA ALA A 225 -3.42 -9.46 4.26
C ALA A 225 -2.31 -10.47 4.64
N THR A 226 -1.52 -10.88 3.66
CA THR A 226 -0.24 -11.53 3.92
C THR A 226 0.79 -10.53 4.46
N ALA A 227 1.92 -11.00 4.96
CA ALA A 227 3.01 -10.12 5.42
C ALA A 227 3.51 -9.20 4.28
N ALA A 228 3.64 -9.72 3.07
CA ALA A 228 4.07 -8.97 1.90
C ALA A 228 3.04 -7.92 1.45
N GLU A 229 1.75 -8.24 1.47
CA GLU A 229 0.67 -7.28 1.22
C GLU A 229 0.64 -6.19 2.28
N THR A 230 0.82 -6.53 3.56
CA THR A 230 0.93 -5.55 4.65
C THR A 230 2.15 -4.63 4.48
N ALA A 231 3.31 -5.17 4.06
CA ALA A 231 4.50 -4.37 3.78
C ALA A 231 4.29 -3.42 2.60
N GLN A 232 3.54 -3.85 1.59
CA GLN A 232 3.17 -3.01 0.44
C GLN A 232 2.15 -1.94 0.82
N GLN A 233 1.08 -2.32 1.53
CA GLN A 233 -0.04 -1.46 1.90
C GLN A 233 -0.40 -1.68 3.38
N PRO A 234 0.14 -0.88 4.31
CA PRO A 234 -0.06 -1.08 5.75
C PRO A 234 -1.41 -0.59 6.29
N ALA A 235 -2.28 -0.07 5.44
CA ALA A 235 -3.64 0.34 5.81
C ALA A 235 -4.68 -0.62 5.22
N ALA A 236 -5.79 -0.81 5.92
CA ALA A 236 -6.93 -1.53 5.38
C ALA A 236 -7.43 -0.84 4.11
N HIS A 237 -7.70 -1.62 3.06
CA HIS A 237 -8.07 -1.10 1.75
C HIS A 237 -8.97 -2.07 1.00
N ILE A 238 -9.66 -1.56 -0.01
CA ILE A 238 -10.42 -2.38 -0.94
C ILE A 238 -9.58 -2.64 -2.20
N ASP A 239 -9.52 -3.90 -2.61
CA ASP A 239 -8.99 -4.31 -3.90
C ASP A 239 -10.17 -4.46 -4.86
N ILE A 240 -10.20 -3.60 -5.86
CA ILE A 240 -11.32 -3.54 -6.82
C ILE A 240 -11.05 -4.53 -7.95
N PRO A 241 -12.01 -5.40 -8.29
CA PRO A 241 -11.87 -6.32 -9.41
C PRO A 241 -11.73 -5.56 -10.73
N ARG A 242 -11.28 -6.24 -11.77
CA ARG A 242 -11.20 -5.66 -13.10
C ARG A 242 -12.57 -5.13 -13.55
N LEU A 243 -12.60 -3.86 -13.97
CA LEU A 243 -13.83 -3.24 -14.47
C LEU A 243 -14.14 -3.68 -15.92
N VAL A 244 -13.11 -4.12 -16.66
CA VAL A 244 -13.23 -4.56 -18.05
C VAL A 244 -12.85 -6.03 -18.15
N CYS A 245 -13.65 -6.82 -18.86
CA CYS A 245 -13.47 -8.28 -18.98
C CYS A 245 -13.45 -8.99 -17.63
N ASN A 246 -14.25 -8.54 -16.68
CA ASN A 246 -14.49 -9.24 -15.41
C ASN A 246 -15.21 -10.56 -15.73
N THR A 247 -14.75 -11.66 -15.17
CA THR A 247 -15.29 -13.01 -15.35
C THR A 247 -15.93 -13.57 -14.08
N GLY A 248 -16.47 -12.70 -13.21
CA GLY A 248 -17.05 -13.07 -11.92
C GLY A 248 -16.11 -12.80 -10.73
N GLU A 249 -15.12 -11.93 -10.96
CA GLU A 249 -14.25 -11.45 -9.88
C GLU A 249 -15.03 -10.51 -8.96
N PHE A 250 -14.82 -10.64 -7.66
CA PHE A 250 -15.47 -9.83 -6.62
C PHE A 250 -14.45 -8.93 -5.91
N PRO A 251 -14.89 -7.81 -5.31
CA PRO A 251 -14.00 -6.94 -4.55
C PRO A 251 -13.57 -7.61 -3.23
N GLU A 252 -12.33 -7.36 -2.82
CA GLU A 252 -11.81 -7.81 -1.53
C GLU A 252 -11.47 -6.63 -0.64
N PHE A 253 -11.99 -6.62 0.59
CA PHE A 253 -11.56 -5.72 1.65
C PHE A 253 -10.42 -6.40 2.43
N ILE A 254 -9.23 -5.84 2.27
CA ILE A 254 -7.99 -6.44 2.77
C ILE A 254 -7.57 -5.73 4.06
N VAL A 255 -7.47 -6.48 5.14
CA VAL A 255 -7.10 -5.99 6.47
C VAL A 255 -5.63 -6.32 6.72
N PRO A 256 -4.76 -5.33 6.98
CA PRO A 256 -3.34 -5.59 7.23
C PRO A 256 -3.14 -6.43 8.49
N LYS A 257 -2.11 -7.25 8.48
CA LYS A 257 -1.68 -8.01 9.65
C LYS A 257 -0.83 -7.09 10.53
N ILE A 258 -1.44 -6.56 11.58
CA ILE A 258 -0.80 -5.68 12.55
C ILE A 258 -0.40 -6.49 13.79
#